data_6da3740a58ae8d5de75e45ac9029dca9
#
_entry.id   6da3740a58ae8d5de75e45ac9029dca9
#
_cell.length_a   1.000
_cell.length_b   1.000
_cell.length_c   1.000
_cell.angle_alpha   90.00
_cell.angle_beta   90.00
_cell.angle_gamma   90.00
#
_symmetry.space_group_name_H-M   'P 1'
#
loop_
_entity.id
_entity.type
_entity.pdbx_description
1 polymer ?
#
loop_
_entity_poly.entity_id
_entity_poly.type
_entity_poly.pdbx_seq_one_letter_code
_entity_poly.pdbx_strand_id
1 'polypeptide(L)'
;MSSSSSRFVRDKFAEYYKQHSSSILPPTSIERREFGFLLFKERIMLRHKGFRRPDDLRSFLNTIVPSDVYYSGAYYERPEDEMRGKGWMGADLVFDIDADHIPTPCAKAHDTWVCSNCGAVGRGASLGKCPSCGEQKFDEKTWPCEVCLGSAKAETMKLIDVLTKDFGFSSEELKVAFSGHRGYHVHV
;
A
#
# COMPACT_ATOMS: atom_id res chain seq x y z
N MET A 1 -7.55 -4.74 18.50
CA MET A 1 -8.63 -5.69 18.15
C MET A 1 -8.62 -6.83 19.17
N SER A 2 -9.78 -7.33 19.62
CA SER A 2 -9.80 -8.49 20.51
C SER A 2 -9.24 -9.72 19.78
N SER A 3 -8.60 -10.63 20.49
CA SER A 3 -8.05 -11.88 19.94
C SER A 3 -9.08 -12.69 19.12
N SER A 4 -10.35 -12.63 19.52
CA SER A 4 -11.48 -13.29 18.85
C SER A 4 -11.79 -12.69 17.46
N SER A 5 -11.84 -11.36 17.34
CA SER A 5 -12.13 -10.68 16.06
C SER A 5 -11.03 -10.90 15.01
N SER A 6 -9.77 -10.85 15.44
CA SER A 6 -8.62 -11.11 14.56
C SER A 6 -8.62 -12.56 14.04
N ARG A 7 -8.98 -13.51 14.89
CA ARG A 7 -9.10 -14.91 14.50
C ARG A 7 -10.22 -15.12 13.48
N PHE A 8 -11.40 -14.55 13.72
CA PHE A 8 -12.53 -14.65 12.80
C PHE A 8 -12.16 -14.12 11.40
N VAL A 9 -11.54 -12.94 11.33
CA VAL A 9 -11.12 -12.35 10.05
C VAL A 9 -10.09 -13.25 9.36
N ARG A 10 -9.09 -13.74 10.08
CA ARG A 10 -8.08 -14.67 9.54
C ARG A 10 -8.72 -15.94 8.96
N ASP A 11 -9.71 -16.50 9.65
CA ASP A 11 -10.41 -17.72 9.17
C ASP A 11 -11.14 -17.45 7.85
N LYS A 12 -11.71 -16.25 7.66
CA LYS A 12 -12.31 -15.82 6.39
C LYS A 12 -11.29 -15.65 5.28
N PHE A 13 -10.11 -15.14 5.57
CA PHE A 13 -9.00 -15.09 4.61
C PHE A 13 -8.51 -16.48 4.23
N ALA A 14 -8.41 -17.40 5.19
CA ALA A 14 -8.03 -18.79 4.93
C ALA A 14 -9.05 -19.50 4.01
N GLU A 15 -10.34 -19.28 4.25
CA GLU A 15 -11.41 -19.78 3.39
C GLU A 15 -11.28 -19.23 1.97
N TYR A 16 -11.09 -17.91 1.84
CA TYR A 16 -10.92 -17.25 0.56
C TYR A 16 -9.70 -17.78 -0.22
N TYR A 17 -8.53 -17.82 0.40
CA TYR A 17 -7.33 -18.34 -0.25
C TYR A 17 -7.51 -19.77 -0.71
N LYS A 18 -8.13 -20.62 0.10
CA LYS A 18 -8.40 -22.02 -0.25
C LYS A 18 -9.33 -22.16 -1.44
N GLN A 19 -10.37 -21.34 -1.54
CA GLN A 19 -11.39 -21.42 -2.58
C GLN A 19 -10.98 -20.71 -3.88
N HIS A 20 -10.18 -19.63 -3.77
CA HIS A 20 -9.91 -18.70 -4.87
C HIS A 20 -8.43 -18.58 -5.24
N SER A 21 -7.55 -19.47 -4.72
CA SER A 21 -6.11 -19.38 -5.03
C SER A 21 -5.80 -19.43 -6.53
N SER A 22 -6.57 -20.17 -7.33
CA SER A 22 -6.38 -20.25 -8.77
C SER A 22 -6.69 -18.93 -9.50
N SER A 23 -7.55 -18.08 -8.94
CA SER A 23 -7.90 -16.77 -9.52
C SER A 23 -6.94 -15.65 -9.09
N ILE A 24 -6.02 -15.91 -8.15
CA ILE A 24 -4.99 -14.94 -7.78
C ILE A 24 -3.97 -14.85 -8.92
N LEU A 25 -3.95 -13.69 -9.56
CA LEU A 25 -3.01 -13.39 -10.63
C LEU A 25 -1.71 -12.84 -10.01
N PRO A 26 -0.56 -13.50 -10.25
CA PRO A 26 0.73 -12.97 -9.80
C PRO A 26 1.15 -11.79 -10.67
N PRO A 27 2.05 -10.93 -10.18
CA PRO A 27 2.67 -9.91 -11.02
C PRO A 27 3.51 -10.57 -12.14
N THR A 28 3.78 -9.80 -13.19
CA THR A 28 4.73 -10.19 -14.24
C THR A 28 6.12 -10.39 -13.63
N SER A 29 6.92 -11.29 -14.22
CA SER A 29 8.29 -11.59 -13.76
C SER A 29 8.36 -11.95 -12.28
N ILE A 30 7.45 -12.82 -11.85
CA ILE A 30 7.31 -13.24 -10.44
C ILE A 30 8.66 -13.72 -9.84
N GLU A 31 9.48 -14.39 -10.66
CA GLU A 31 10.78 -14.97 -10.27
C GLU A 31 11.85 -13.91 -9.95
N ARG A 32 11.58 -12.64 -10.31
CA ARG A 32 12.49 -11.50 -10.11
C ARG A 32 12.02 -10.52 -9.04
N ARG A 33 10.91 -10.82 -8.38
CA ARG A 33 10.31 -9.92 -7.39
C ARG A 33 10.47 -10.43 -5.97
N GLU A 34 10.79 -9.49 -5.07
CA GLU A 34 10.66 -9.74 -3.64
C GLU A 34 9.20 -9.65 -3.24
N PHE A 35 8.77 -10.60 -2.42
CA PHE A 35 7.46 -10.55 -1.78
C PHE A 35 7.58 -10.29 -0.29
N GLY A 36 6.59 -9.54 0.23
CA GLY A 36 6.39 -9.28 1.64
C GLY A 36 4.97 -9.68 2.06
N PHE A 37 4.83 -10.19 3.28
CA PHE A 37 3.55 -10.68 3.79
C PHE A 37 3.35 -10.17 5.20
N LEU A 38 2.25 -9.45 5.45
CA LEU A 38 1.86 -9.05 6.78
C LEU A 38 0.97 -10.13 7.40
N LEU A 39 1.36 -10.61 8.57
CA LEU A 39 0.62 -11.67 9.26
C LEU A 39 -0.43 -11.07 10.20
N PHE A 40 -1.56 -11.78 10.38
CA PHE A 40 -2.57 -11.42 11.38
C PHE A 40 -2.03 -11.44 12.80
N LYS A 41 -1.14 -12.39 13.10
CA LYS A 41 -0.52 -12.51 14.41
C LYS A 41 0.58 -11.45 14.56
N GLU A 42 0.46 -10.62 15.58
CA GLU A 42 1.45 -9.60 15.97
C GLU A 42 1.82 -8.60 14.85
N ARG A 43 1.11 -8.63 13.73
CA ARG A 43 1.38 -7.82 12.52
C ARG A 43 2.85 -7.92 12.05
N ILE A 44 3.40 -9.13 12.13
CA ILE A 44 4.76 -9.40 11.68
C ILE A 44 4.81 -9.33 10.16
N MET A 45 5.78 -8.56 9.63
CA MET A 45 6.09 -8.50 8.21
C MET A 45 7.15 -9.55 7.86
N LEU A 46 6.76 -10.58 7.12
CA LEU A 46 7.70 -11.50 6.49
C LEU A 46 8.21 -10.89 5.19
N ARG A 47 9.52 -10.74 5.06
CA ARG A 47 10.17 -10.17 3.87
C ARG A 47 11.12 -11.18 3.23
N HIS A 48 11.76 -10.76 2.12
CA HIS A 48 12.78 -11.53 1.41
C HIS A 48 12.25 -12.90 0.96
N LYS A 49 11.04 -12.91 0.39
CA LYS A 49 10.46 -14.11 -0.22
C LYS A 49 10.48 -13.97 -1.72
N GLY A 50 10.89 -15.03 -2.41
CA GLY A 50 10.84 -15.14 -3.86
C GLY A 50 10.04 -16.38 -4.26
N PHE A 51 9.46 -16.35 -5.45
CA PHE A 51 8.70 -17.46 -6.00
C PHE A 51 9.05 -17.62 -7.48
N ARG A 52 9.33 -18.84 -7.90
CA ARG A 52 9.65 -19.10 -9.31
C ARG A 52 8.40 -19.34 -10.16
N ARG A 53 7.32 -19.79 -9.53
CA ARG A 53 6.07 -20.14 -10.22
C ARG A 53 4.88 -19.57 -9.47
N PRO A 54 3.79 -19.21 -10.18
CA PRO A 54 2.54 -18.78 -9.56
C PRO A 54 2.00 -19.76 -8.50
N ASP A 55 2.12 -21.05 -8.73
CA ASP A 55 1.59 -22.06 -7.82
C ASP A 55 2.36 -22.15 -6.50
N ASP A 56 3.65 -21.81 -6.52
CA ASP A 56 4.47 -21.74 -5.29
C ASP A 56 3.96 -20.59 -4.39
N LEU A 57 3.66 -19.42 -4.98
CA LEU A 57 3.04 -18.30 -4.29
C LEU A 57 1.65 -18.68 -3.74
N ARG A 58 0.80 -19.30 -4.55
CA ARG A 58 -0.55 -19.73 -4.15
C ARG A 58 -0.51 -20.71 -2.98
N SER A 59 0.38 -21.67 -3.04
CA SER A 59 0.59 -22.65 -1.95
C SER A 59 1.07 -21.96 -0.68
N PHE A 60 1.96 -20.99 -0.80
CA PHE A 60 2.44 -20.20 0.33
C PHE A 60 1.32 -19.37 0.97
N LEU A 61 0.49 -18.69 0.16
CA LEU A 61 -0.68 -17.94 0.64
C LEU A 61 -1.65 -18.81 1.43
N ASN A 62 -1.94 -20.01 0.94
CA ASN A 62 -2.80 -20.99 1.64
C ASN A 62 -2.20 -21.42 2.99
N THR A 63 -0.87 -21.48 3.08
CA THR A 63 -0.17 -21.96 4.30
C THR A 63 -0.12 -20.89 5.37
N ILE A 64 0.30 -19.66 5.01
CA ILE A 64 0.55 -18.60 6.00
C ILE A 64 -0.66 -17.73 6.29
N VAL A 65 -1.62 -17.66 5.37
CA VAL A 65 -2.85 -16.85 5.46
C VAL A 65 -2.51 -15.41 5.90
N PRO A 66 -1.84 -14.61 5.04
CA PRO A 66 -1.48 -13.24 5.40
C PRO A 66 -2.68 -12.30 5.34
N SER A 67 -2.63 -11.19 6.09
CA SER A 67 -3.61 -10.10 5.98
C SER A 67 -3.36 -9.22 4.76
N ASP A 68 -2.08 -9.04 4.40
CA ASP A 68 -1.66 -8.22 3.28
C ASP A 68 -0.51 -8.90 2.55
N VAL A 69 -0.47 -8.71 1.24
CA VAL A 69 0.57 -9.25 0.35
C VAL A 69 1.13 -8.11 -0.47
N TYR A 70 2.44 -7.99 -0.47
CA TYR A 70 3.17 -6.98 -1.22
C TYR A 70 4.16 -7.64 -2.15
N TYR A 71 4.44 -6.99 -3.26
CA TYR A 71 5.56 -7.35 -4.13
C TYR A 71 6.35 -6.10 -4.52
N SER A 72 7.63 -6.27 -4.81
CA SER A 72 8.50 -5.17 -5.19
C SER A 72 8.18 -4.66 -6.60
N GLY A 73 8.11 -3.33 -6.79
CA GLY A 73 8.17 -2.72 -8.11
C GLY A 73 9.54 -2.95 -8.77
N ALA A 74 10.60 -3.13 -7.97
CA ALA A 74 11.94 -3.45 -8.47
C ALA A 74 12.08 -4.93 -8.84
N TYR A 75 12.93 -5.18 -9.83
CA TYR A 75 13.36 -6.51 -10.26
C TYR A 75 14.76 -6.80 -9.74
N TYR A 76 14.98 -8.03 -9.29
CA TYR A 76 16.24 -8.48 -8.70
C TYR A 76 16.72 -9.78 -9.34
N GLU A 77 18.04 -9.98 -9.36
CA GLU A 77 18.63 -11.27 -9.71
C GLU A 77 18.34 -12.33 -8.66
N ARG A 78 18.40 -11.95 -7.38
CA ARG A 78 18.17 -12.79 -6.20
C ARG A 78 17.22 -12.10 -5.24
N PRO A 79 15.91 -12.13 -5.49
CA PRO A 79 14.92 -11.37 -4.68
C PRO A 79 14.87 -11.83 -3.21
N GLU A 80 15.30 -13.04 -2.90
CA GLU A 80 15.29 -13.64 -1.56
C GLU A 80 16.44 -13.16 -0.67
N ASP A 81 17.51 -12.62 -1.27
CA ASP A 81 18.68 -12.15 -0.54
C ASP A 81 18.37 -10.89 0.26
N GLU A 82 19.26 -10.53 1.18
CA GLU A 82 19.28 -9.22 1.79
C GLU A 82 19.59 -8.13 0.74
N MET A 83 19.23 -6.88 1.01
CA MET A 83 19.29 -5.77 0.05
C MET A 83 20.64 -5.67 -0.68
N ARG A 84 21.75 -5.89 0.01
CA ARG A 84 23.10 -5.82 -0.60
C ARG A 84 23.40 -6.94 -1.59
N GLY A 85 22.71 -8.07 -1.47
CA GLY A 85 22.92 -9.25 -2.30
C GLY A 85 21.93 -9.40 -3.45
N LYS A 86 20.84 -8.63 -3.46
CA LYS A 86 19.73 -8.83 -4.41
C LYS A 86 20.08 -8.68 -5.89
N GLY A 87 21.04 -7.81 -6.24
CA GLY A 87 21.35 -7.49 -7.64
C GLY A 87 20.16 -6.78 -8.31
N TRP A 88 20.08 -5.46 -8.22
CA TRP A 88 19.02 -4.67 -8.86
C TRP A 88 19.13 -4.72 -10.39
N MET A 89 18.02 -4.98 -11.08
CA MET A 89 17.95 -5.15 -12.53
C MET A 89 17.08 -4.09 -13.23
N GLY A 90 16.31 -3.34 -12.48
CA GLY A 90 15.34 -2.38 -12.99
C GLY A 90 14.11 -2.33 -12.09
N ALA A 91 13.08 -1.59 -12.51
CA ALA A 91 11.84 -1.47 -11.80
C ALA A 91 10.69 -1.12 -12.74
N ASP A 92 9.46 -1.46 -12.32
CA ASP A 92 8.26 -0.88 -12.92
C ASP A 92 8.25 0.63 -12.67
N LEU A 93 7.72 1.39 -13.61
CA LEU A 93 7.40 2.79 -13.37
C LEU A 93 6.01 2.86 -12.73
N VAL A 94 5.98 3.25 -11.46
CA VAL A 94 4.76 3.35 -10.68
C VAL A 94 4.67 4.75 -10.08
N PHE A 95 3.51 5.38 -10.26
CA PHE A 95 3.18 6.64 -9.61
C PHE A 95 2.12 6.38 -8.54
N ASP A 96 2.38 6.88 -7.34
CA ASP A 96 1.47 6.83 -6.20
C ASP A 96 0.97 8.25 -5.89
N ILE A 97 -0.33 8.46 -6.05
CA ILE A 97 -0.97 9.78 -5.95
C ILE A 97 -1.97 9.74 -4.82
N ASP A 98 -1.53 10.16 -3.65
CA ASP A 98 -2.33 10.19 -2.44
C ASP A 98 -2.81 11.61 -2.08
N ALA A 99 -4.05 11.71 -1.64
CA ALA A 99 -4.70 12.98 -1.31
C ALA A 99 -4.05 13.71 -0.12
N ASP A 100 -3.32 13.01 0.76
CA ASP A 100 -2.61 13.64 1.88
C ASP A 100 -1.31 14.35 1.46
N HIS A 101 -0.78 14.02 0.29
CA HIS A 101 0.34 14.72 -0.32
C HIS A 101 -0.10 15.91 -1.21
N ILE A 102 -1.40 16.07 -1.41
CA ILE A 102 -1.99 17.13 -2.24
C ILE A 102 -2.65 18.16 -1.32
N PRO A 103 -2.36 19.46 -1.46
CA PRO A 103 -3.05 20.49 -0.71
C PRO A 103 -4.55 20.46 -1.01
N THR A 104 -5.35 20.01 -0.06
CA THR A 104 -6.82 19.99 -0.19
C THR A 104 -7.45 20.94 0.81
N PRO A 105 -8.51 21.67 0.43
CA PRO A 105 -9.16 22.64 1.32
C PRO A 105 -9.86 21.98 2.50
N CYS A 106 -10.16 20.69 2.39
CA CYS A 106 -10.93 19.93 3.37
C CYS A 106 -10.07 19.21 4.43
N ALA A 107 -8.75 19.09 4.26
CA ALA A 107 -7.87 18.40 5.21
C ALA A 107 -8.01 18.96 6.65
N LYS A 108 -8.10 20.29 6.79
CA LYS A 108 -8.31 20.96 8.09
C LYS A 108 -9.62 20.58 8.78
N ALA A 109 -10.61 20.11 8.01
CA ALA A 109 -11.94 19.80 8.55
C ALA A 109 -12.07 18.36 9.03
N HIS A 110 -11.42 17.40 8.36
CA HIS A 110 -11.62 15.97 8.65
C HIS A 110 -10.39 15.25 9.23
N ASP A 111 -9.19 15.77 9.02
CA ASP A 111 -8.01 15.20 9.65
C ASP A 111 -8.00 15.48 11.16
N THR A 112 -7.44 14.55 11.91
CA THR A 112 -7.31 14.67 13.35
C THR A 112 -5.95 14.17 13.81
N TRP A 113 -5.47 14.69 14.93
CA TRP A 113 -4.26 14.21 15.57
C TRP A 113 -4.48 13.97 17.06
N VAL A 114 -3.73 13.05 17.62
CA VAL A 114 -3.71 12.72 19.03
C VAL A 114 -2.26 12.80 19.51
N CYS A 115 -2.01 13.57 20.55
CA CYS A 115 -0.69 13.63 21.17
C CYS A 115 -0.35 12.29 21.84
N SER A 116 0.80 11.70 21.50
CA SER A 116 1.23 10.39 22.01
C SER A 116 1.56 10.41 23.52
N ASN A 117 1.81 11.57 24.11
CA ASN A 117 2.15 11.70 25.53
C ASN A 117 0.93 12.00 26.42
N CYS A 118 0.17 13.05 26.11
CA CYS A 118 -0.92 13.50 27.00
C CYS A 118 -2.32 13.19 26.48
N GLY A 119 -2.46 12.62 25.28
CA GLY A 119 -3.75 12.26 24.68
C GLY A 119 -4.57 13.47 24.20
N ALA A 120 -4.02 14.69 24.19
CA ALA A 120 -4.69 15.85 23.64
C ALA A 120 -5.02 15.61 22.16
N VAL A 121 -6.23 15.99 21.74
CA VAL A 121 -6.77 15.77 20.37
C VAL A 121 -6.97 17.12 19.69
N GLY A 122 -6.68 17.18 18.39
CA GLY A 122 -6.98 18.35 17.56
C GLY A 122 -7.41 17.97 16.15
N ARG A 123 -7.85 18.97 15.39
CA ARG A 123 -8.26 18.83 13.99
C ARG A 123 -7.23 19.46 13.05
N GLY A 124 -7.16 18.94 11.83
CA GLY A 124 -6.17 19.32 10.83
C GLY A 124 -4.82 18.64 11.03
N ALA A 125 -3.79 19.14 10.35
CA ALA A 125 -2.42 18.65 10.52
C ALA A 125 -1.90 18.94 11.94
N SER A 126 -0.96 18.10 12.41
CA SER A 126 -0.32 18.30 13.71
C SER A 126 0.45 19.62 13.77
N LEU A 127 0.50 20.21 14.94
CA LEU A 127 1.04 21.55 15.18
C LEU A 127 2.56 21.56 15.41
N GLY A 128 3.28 20.49 15.11
CA GLY A 128 4.71 20.36 15.39
C GLY A 128 5.06 20.22 16.88
N LYS A 129 4.29 20.88 17.79
CA LYS A 129 4.37 20.72 19.24
C LYS A 129 2.98 20.69 19.85
N CYS A 130 2.75 19.78 20.77
CA CYS A 130 1.50 19.69 21.50
C CYS A 130 1.26 20.96 22.34
N PRO A 131 0.11 21.64 22.21
CA PRO A 131 -0.19 22.85 22.97
C PRO A 131 -0.35 22.59 24.47
N SER A 132 -0.60 21.33 24.88
CA SER A 132 -0.82 20.96 26.27
C SER A 132 0.46 20.51 27.00
N CYS A 133 1.39 19.83 26.33
CA CYS A 133 2.56 19.23 26.99
C CYS A 133 3.88 19.43 26.26
N GLY A 134 3.88 20.06 25.08
CA GLY A 134 5.09 20.31 24.29
C GLY A 134 5.66 19.13 23.52
N GLU A 135 5.04 17.94 23.61
CA GLU A 135 5.45 16.73 22.86
C GLU A 135 5.38 16.96 21.36
N GLN A 136 6.29 16.34 20.61
CA GLN A 136 6.36 16.45 19.14
C GLN A 136 5.82 15.22 18.42
N LYS A 137 5.52 14.13 19.15
CA LYS A 137 4.97 12.90 18.60
C LYS A 137 3.46 12.92 18.61
N PHE A 138 2.87 12.72 17.45
CA PHE A 138 1.43 12.66 17.25
C PHE A 138 1.04 11.38 16.50
N ASP A 139 -0.11 10.84 16.83
CA ASP A 139 -0.81 9.82 16.04
C ASP A 139 -1.82 10.56 15.15
N GLU A 140 -1.50 10.68 13.87
CA GLU A 140 -2.32 11.38 12.90
C GLU A 140 -3.30 10.41 12.24
N LYS A 141 -4.57 10.82 12.17
CA LYS A 141 -5.61 10.12 11.46
C LYS A 141 -6.12 10.99 10.33
N THR A 142 -5.73 10.64 9.13
CA THR A 142 -6.25 11.25 7.91
C THR A 142 -7.48 10.47 7.45
N TRP A 143 -8.57 11.18 7.18
CA TRP A 143 -9.81 10.56 6.73
C TRP A 143 -10.13 11.03 5.30
N PRO A 144 -10.17 10.13 4.32
CA PRO A 144 -10.51 10.52 2.96
C PRO A 144 -11.97 10.96 2.87
N CYS A 145 -12.21 12.04 2.15
CA CYS A 145 -13.56 12.48 1.78
C CYS A 145 -13.64 12.62 0.26
N GLU A 146 -14.84 12.81 -0.27
CA GLU A 146 -15.06 12.95 -1.72
C GLU A 146 -14.24 14.08 -2.35
N VAL A 147 -14.02 15.18 -1.62
CA VAL A 147 -13.21 16.32 -2.11
C VAL A 147 -11.73 15.90 -2.21
N CYS A 148 -11.19 15.20 -1.21
CA CYS A 148 -9.82 14.68 -1.25
C CYS A 148 -9.63 13.70 -2.40
N LEU A 149 -10.55 12.73 -2.54
CA LEU A 149 -10.51 11.75 -3.62
C LEU A 149 -10.68 12.40 -4.99
N GLY A 150 -11.54 13.41 -5.10
CA GLY A 150 -11.69 14.21 -6.33
C GLY A 150 -10.41 14.95 -6.71
N SER A 151 -9.69 15.50 -5.72
CA SER A 151 -8.40 16.16 -5.95
C SER A 151 -7.34 15.14 -6.42
N ALA A 152 -7.21 14.00 -5.75
CA ALA A 152 -6.30 12.93 -6.17
C ALA A 152 -6.62 12.42 -7.58
N LYS A 153 -7.91 12.23 -7.89
CA LYS A 153 -8.35 11.85 -9.24
C LYS A 153 -7.96 12.90 -10.29
N ALA A 154 -8.13 14.19 -9.99
CA ALA A 154 -7.77 15.25 -10.90
C ALA A 154 -6.26 15.26 -11.22
N GLU A 155 -5.41 15.08 -10.21
CA GLU A 155 -3.95 14.97 -10.41
C GLU A 155 -3.58 13.69 -11.18
N THR A 156 -4.26 12.57 -10.91
CA THR A 156 -4.08 11.34 -11.68
C THR A 156 -4.41 11.52 -13.15
N MET A 157 -5.50 12.22 -13.46
CA MET A 157 -5.88 12.52 -14.86
C MET A 157 -4.85 13.41 -15.57
N LYS A 158 -4.28 14.40 -14.87
CA LYS A 158 -3.17 15.21 -15.42
C LYS A 158 -1.94 14.36 -15.74
N LEU A 159 -1.58 13.44 -14.83
CA LEU A 159 -0.47 12.53 -15.07
C LEU A 159 -0.72 11.65 -16.31
N ILE A 160 -1.92 11.08 -16.44
CA ILE A 160 -2.29 10.27 -17.61
C ILE A 160 -2.19 11.09 -18.89
N ASP A 161 -2.64 12.35 -18.87
CA ASP A 161 -2.51 13.27 -20.01
C ASP A 161 -1.05 13.50 -20.40
N VAL A 162 -0.18 13.73 -19.43
CA VAL A 162 1.26 13.88 -19.68
C VAL A 162 1.87 12.58 -20.25
N LEU A 163 1.58 11.45 -19.63
CA LEU A 163 2.10 10.17 -20.11
C LEU A 163 1.66 9.85 -21.54
N THR A 164 0.42 10.16 -21.88
CA THR A 164 -0.11 9.86 -23.22
C THR A 164 0.28 10.90 -24.25
N LYS A 165 0.23 12.21 -23.94
CA LYS A 165 0.44 13.29 -24.91
C LYS A 165 1.91 13.64 -25.09
N ASP A 166 2.70 13.66 -24.00
CA ASP A 166 4.08 14.11 -24.03
C ASP A 166 5.06 12.95 -24.17
N PHE A 167 4.75 11.81 -23.52
CA PHE A 167 5.61 10.61 -23.58
C PHE A 167 5.14 9.56 -24.59
N GLY A 168 3.91 9.66 -25.10
CA GLY A 168 3.41 8.82 -26.19
C GLY A 168 2.95 7.41 -25.75
N PHE A 169 2.75 7.17 -24.46
CA PHE A 169 2.17 5.91 -23.99
C PHE A 169 0.74 5.76 -24.47
N SER A 170 0.36 4.57 -24.89
CA SER A 170 -1.03 4.25 -25.19
C SER A 170 -1.83 4.02 -23.89
N SER A 171 -3.15 4.18 -23.95
CA SER A 171 -4.02 3.90 -22.80
C SER A 171 -3.98 2.45 -22.34
N GLU A 172 -3.60 1.51 -23.22
CA GLU A 172 -3.48 0.09 -22.92
C GLU A 172 -2.23 -0.25 -22.09
N GLU A 173 -1.19 0.60 -22.18
CA GLU A 173 0.04 0.47 -21.41
C GLU A 173 -0.11 1.02 -19.99
N LEU A 174 -1.13 1.86 -19.75
CA LEU A 174 -1.38 2.49 -18.45
C LEU A 174 -2.41 1.70 -17.65
N LYS A 175 -2.03 1.21 -16.48
CA LYS A 175 -2.94 0.55 -15.55
C LYS A 175 -3.19 1.46 -14.35
N VAL A 176 -4.41 1.99 -14.27
CA VAL A 176 -4.83 2.87 -13.18
C VAL A 176 -5.68 2.09 -12.19
N ALA A 177 -5.33 2.15 -10.93
CA ALA A 177 -6.08 1.52 -9.85
C ALA A 177 -6.32 2.49 -8.70
N PHE A 178 -7.49 2.38 -8.06
CA PHE A 178 -7.74 3.05 -6.79
C PHE A 178 -6.94 2.34 -5.69
N SER A 179 -6.23 3.09 -4.85
CA SER A 179 -5.36 2.55 -3.79
C SER A 179 -6.14 1.80 -2.68
N GLY A 180 -7.47 1.95 -2.67
CA GLY A 180 -8.33 1.38 -1.61
C GLY A 180 -8.45 2.28 -0.38
N HIS A 181 -7.75 3.39 -0.33
CA HIS A 181 -7.80 4.34 0.79
C HIS A 181 -8.05 5.78 0.33
N ARG A 182 -7.07 6.48 -0.21
CA ARG A 182 -7.17 7.93 -0.48
C ARG A 182 -6.49 8.39 -1.76
N GLY A 183 -6.15 7.49 -2.65
CA GLY A 183 -5.41 7.84 -3.84
C GLY A 183 -5.54 6.86 -4.97
N TYR A 184 -4.63 6.99 -5.93
CA TYR A 184 -4.58 6.18 -7.13
C TYR A 184 -3.15 5.79 -7.45
N HIS A 185 -2.97 4.56 -7.91
CA HIS A 185 -1.71 4.08 -8.48
C HIS A 185 -1.81 4.07 -10.01
N VAL A 186 -0.78 4.55 -10.67
CA VAL A 186 -0.62 4.44 -12.12
C VAL A 186 0.62 3.61 -12.39
N HIS A 187 0.44 2.48 -13.03
CA HIS A 187 1.52 1.59 -13.48
C HIS A 187 1.70 1.75 -14.99
N VAL A 188 2.97 1.85 -15.42
CA VAL A 188 3.37 1.97 -16.81
C VAL A 188 4.18 0.75 -17.23
#